data_5ccd3088ebe8c6244c550bb8a7d3d81d
#
_entry.id   5ccd3088ebe8c6244c550bb8a7d3d81d
#
_cell.length_a   1.000
_cell.length_b   1.000
_cell.length_c   1.000
_cell.angle_alpha   90.00
_cell.angle_beta   90.00
_cell.angle_gamma   90.00
#
_symmetry.space_group_name_H-M   'P 1'
#
loop_
_entity.id
_entity.type
_entity.pdbx_description
1 polymer ?
#
loop_
_entity_poly.entity_id
_entity_poly.type
_entity_poly.pdbx_seq_one_letter_code
_entity_poly.pdbx_strand_id
1 'polypeptide(L)'
;MAEQHGKTLVPEIRFSGFTDPWEQRKLGEVAPLQRGFDLPVSQMISGPYPVVMSNGVGGWHSKYAVKGPGVVTGRSGTIGGLQYIEGDFWPHNTSLWVTSFNSNEPKFIYWLYSSLNLERFGSGSGVPTLNRNDVHDQLIGVPCNIAEQRRIGAFFDRLDSLITLHQRKY
;
A
#
# COMPACT_ATOMS: atom_id res chain seq x y z
N MET A 1 -26.19 13.06 16.88
CA MET A 1 -25.13 12.92 15.84
C MET A 1 -25.36 11.58 15.16
N ALA A 2 -25.76 11.60 13.88
CA ALA A 2 -26.04 10.38 13.13
C ALA A 2 -24.72 9.69 12.82
N GLU A 3 -24.48 8.51 13.39
CA GLU A 3 -23.47 7.58 12.90
C GLU A 3 -23.78 7.29 11.44
N GLN A 4 -22.92 7.74 10.54
CA GLN A 4 -22.95 7.28 9.15
C GLN A 4 -22.54 5.81 9.16
N HIS A 5 -23.52 4.93 9.33
CA HIS A 5 -23.32 3.50 9.05
C HIS A 5 -22.94 3.40 7.58
N GLY A 6 -21.71 2.96 7.35
CA GLY A 6 -21.18 2.77 6.01
C GLY A 6 -22.10 1.82 5.22
N LYS A 7 -22.29 2.12 3.93
CA LYS A 7 -23.08 1.28 3.04
C LYS A 7 -22.49 -0.14 3.04
N THR A 8 -23.31 -1.14 3.30
CA THR A 8 -22.93 -2.55 3.19
C THR A 8 -22.81 -2.95 1.73
N LEU A 9 -21.76 -3.68 1.39
CA LEU A 9 -21.48 -4.14 0.04
C LEU A 9 -21.42 -5.67 0.01
N VAL A 10 -21.96 -6.24 -1.04
CA VAL A 10 -21.81 -7.67 -1.35
C VAL A 10 -21.03 -7.76 -2.66
N PRO A 11 -19.80 -8.28 -2.66
CA PRO A 11 -19.03 -8.43 -3.90
C PRO A 11 -19.66 -9.49 -4.80
N GLU A 12 -19.62 -9.26 -6.11
CA GLU A 12 -20.14 -10.20 -7.11
C GLU A 12 -19.33 -11.51 -7.16
N ILE A 13 -18.03 -11.42 -6.91
CA ILE A 13 -17.11 -12.56 -6.87
C ILE A 13 -16.52 -12.64 -5.47
N ARG A 14 -16.62 -13.80 -4.85
CA ARG A 14 -16.18 -14.01 -3.47
C ARG A 14 -15.74 -15.46 -3.25
N PHE A 15 -14.81 -15.66 -2.36
CA PHE A 15 -14.47 -17.01 -1.90
C PHE A 15 -15.64 -17.64 -1.14
N SER A 16 -15.86 -18.92 -1.34
CA SER A 16 -16.88 -19.67 -0.61
C SER A 16 -16.60 -19.69 0.90
N GLY A 17 -17.65 -19.65 1.70
CA GLY A 17 -17.58 -19.70 3.16
C GLY A 17 -17.57 -18.33 3.84
N PHE A 18 -17.56 -17.22 3.09
CA PHE A 18 -17.70 -15.89 3.64
C PHE A 18 -19.05 -15.29 3.23
N THR A 19 -19.84 -14.88 4.21
CA THR A 19 -21.20 -14.35 4.01
C THR A 19 -21.37 -12.93 4.57
N ASP A 20 -20.49 -12.51 5.50
CA ASP A 20 -20.57 -11.19 6.12
C ASP A 20 -20.44 -10.09 5.06
N PRO A 21 -21.28 -9.04 5.08
CA PRO A 21 -21.18 -7.96 4.13
C PRO A 21 -19.86 -7.22 4.29
N TRP A 22 -19.35 -6.66 3.19
CA TRP A 22 -18.23 -5.72 3.24
C TRP A 22 -18.72 -4.35 3.68
N GLU A 23 -17.86 -3.60 4.35
CA GLU A 23 -18.11 -2.23 4.74
C GLU A 23 -17.51 -1.25 3.73
N GLN A 24 -18.26 -0.20 3.38
CA GLN A 24 -17.74 0.92 2.64
C GLN A 24 -17.09 1.93 3.60
N ARG A 25 -15.80 2.20 3.39
CA ARG A 25 -15.03 3.11 4.25
C ARG A 25 -14.11 3.99 3.42
N LYS A 26 -13.69 5.12 3.96
CA LYS A 26 -12.62 5.92 3.37
C LYS A 26 -11.27 5.20 3.53
N LEU A 27 -10.46 5.21 2.46
CA LEU A 27 -9.15 4.55 2.49
C LEU A 27 -8.23 5.11 3.58
N GLY A 28 -8.30 6.42 3.84
CA GLY A 28 -7.54 7.06 4.91
C GLY A 28 -7.89 6.58 6.32
N GLU A 29 -9.08 6.02 6.53
CA GLU A 29 -9.47 5.39 7.79
C GLU A 29 -9.02 3.94 7.89
N VAL A 30 -8.91 3.26 6.74
CA VAL A 30 -8.52 1.85 6.66
C VAL A 30 -7.02 1.68 6.75
N ALA A 31 -6.26 2.46 5.99
CA ALA A 31 -4.80 2.36 5.92
C ALA A 31 -4.19 3.69 5.48
N PRO A 32 -4.02 4.67 6.41
CA PRO A 32 -3.57 6.01 6.06
C PRO A 32 -2.12 6.04 5.57
N LEU A 33 -1.88 6.91 4.59
CA LEU A 33 -0.56 7.20 4.04
C LEU A 33 0.06 8.45 4.69
N GLN A 34 1.37 8.42 4.88
CA GLN A 34 2.17 9.57 5.31
C GLN A 34 3.43 9.69 4.45
N ARG A 35 3.92 10.93 4.29
CA ARG A 35 5.23 11.20 3.68
C ARG A 35 6.34 10.53 4.50
N GLY A 36 7.29 9.92 3.81
CA GLY A 36 8.48 9.37 4.42
C GLY A 36 9.44 10.44 4.96
N PHE A 37 10.58 9.99 5.46
CA PHE A 37 11.55 10.79 6.20
C PHE A 37 12.71 11.22 5.30
N ASP A 38 13.21 12.42 5.56
CA ASP A 38 14.39 12.93 4.87
C ASP A 38 15.63 12.10 5.24
N LEU A 39 16.39 11.70 4.23
CA LEU A 39 17.68 11.03 4.39
C LEU A 39 18.59 11.44 3.23
N PRO A 40 19.38 12.50 3.40
CA PRO A 40 20.37 12.91 2.40
C PRO A 40 21.37 11.77 2.14
N VAL A 41 21.81 11.63 0.90
CA VAL A 41 22.80 10.58 0.51
C VAL A 41 24.07 10.65 1.38
N SER A 42 24.50 11.87 1.74
CA SER A 42 25.66 12.08 2.62
C SER A 42 25.49 11.54 4.04
N GLN A 43 24.25 11.31 4.49
CA GLN A 43 23.93 10.74 5.80
C GLN A 43 23.57 9.24 5.74
N MET A 44 23.52 8.68 4.55
CA MET A 44 23.21 7.27 4.33
C MET A 44 24.43 6.41 4.66
N ILE A 45 24.41 5.78 5.81
CA ILE A 45 25.46 4.85 6.26
C ILE A 45 25.04 3.44 5.86
N SER A 46 25.87 2.73 5.12
CA SER A 46 25.57 1.36 4.65
C SER A 46 25.14 0.43 5.79
N GLY A 47 24.11 -0.37 5.54
CA GLY A 47 23.56 -1.30 6.53
C GLY A 47 22.47 -2.22 5.95
N PRO A 48 21.73 -2.94 6.80
CA PRO A 48 20.82 -3.99 6.37
C PRO A 48 19.41 -3.50 5.98
N TYR A 49 19.07 -2.23 6.27
CA TYR A 49 17.70 -1.77 6.10
C TYR A 49 17.50 -1.05 4.76
N PRO A 50 16.51 -1.46 3.94
CA PRO A 50 16.27 -0.82 2.65
C PRO A 50 15.73 0.60 2.84
N VAL A 51 16.25 1.53 2.05
CA VAL A 51 15.71 2.88 1.89
C VAL A 51 14.78 2.86 0.70
N VAL A 52 13.47 3.01 0.96
CA VAL A 52 12.43 2.88 -0.06
C VAL A 52 12.06 4.26 -0.60
N MET A 53 12.43 4.49 -1.85
CA MET A 53 12.19 5.73 -2.59
C MET A 53 10.97 5.59 -3.52
N SER A 54 10.66 6.64 -4.26
CA SER A 54 9.50 6.67 -5.17
C SER A 54 9.53 5.58 -6.27
N ASN A 55 10.72 5.17 -6.67
CA ASN A 55 10.94 4.16 -7.72
C ASN A 55 11.40 2.79 -7.18
N GLY A 56 11.28 2.56 -5.88
CA GLY A 56 11.69 1.32 -5.24
C GLY A 56 12.84 1.50 -4.24
N VAL A 57 13.58 0.42 -3.97
CA VAL A 57 14.74 0.47 -3.08
C VAL A 57 15.88 1.22 -3.75
N GLY A 58 16.20 2.42 -3.23
CA GLY A 58 17.24 3.28 -3.76
C GLY A 58 18.57 3.21 -2.99
N GLY A 59 18.62 2.44 -1.92
CA GLY A 59 19.83 2.26 -1.10
C GLY A 59 19.57 1.45 0.15
N TRP A 60 20.59 1.34 0.98
CA TRP A 60 20.56 0.58 2.23
C TRP A 60 21.16 1.40 3.35
N HIS A 61 20.54 1.39 4.52
CA HIS A 61 20.95 2.21 5.67
C HIS A 61 21.17 1.36 6.92
N SER A 62 22.01 1.85 7.83
CA SER A 62 22.32 1.18 9.09
C SER A 62 21.20 1.25 10.14
N LYS A 63 20.20 2.13 9.89
CA LYS A 63 19.04 2.31 10.78
C LYS A 63 17.75 2.20 9.98
N TYR A 64 16.71 1.71 10.61
CA TYR A 64 15.36 1.79 10.09
C TYR A 64 14.58 2.94 10.77
N ALA A 65 13.56 3.44 10.11
CA ALA A 65 12.62 4.41 10.68
C ALA A 65 11.27 3.76 11.02
N VAL A 66 10.93 2.68 10.34
CA VAL A 66 9.64 1.99 10.48
C VAL A 66 9.86 0.49 10.58
N LYS A 67 9.12 -0.15 11.50
CA LYS A 67 9.05 -1.62 11.57
C LYS A 67 8.15 -2.17 10.48
N GLY A 68 8.61 -3.26 9.87
CA GLY A 68 7.82 -3.98 8.89
C GLY A 68 6.69 -4.83 9.50
N PRO A 69 5.79 -5.37 8.66
CA PRO A 69 5.77 -5.18 7.21
C PRO A 69 5.29 -3.77 6.81
N GLY A 70 5.67 -3.33 5.62
CA GLY A 70 5.31 -2.01 5.10
C GLY A 70 4.72 -2.03 3.69
N VAL A 71 3.81 -1.10 3.43
CA VAL A 71 3.30 -0.80 2.09
C VAL A 71 3.71 0.63 1.76
N VAL A 72 4.43 0.78 0.65
CA VAL A 72 5.04 2.05 0.24
C VAL A 72 4.72 2.33 -1.22
N THR A 73 4.39 3.58 -1.54
CA THR A 73 4.20 4.04 -2.92
C THR A 73 5.01 5.29 -3.21
N GLY A 74 5.31 5.53 -4.48
CA GLY A 74 5.97 6.76 -4.91
C GLY A 74 5.09 7.99 -4.73
N ARG A 75 5.66 9.04 -4.16
CA ARG A 75 4.99 10.34 -3.92
C ARG A 75 5.41 11.39 -4.93
N SER A 76 6.68 11.46 -5.28
CA SER A 76 7.27 12.51 -6.11
C SER A 76 8.28 11.96 -7.08
N GLY A 77 8.21 12.37 -8.33
CA GLY A 77 9.02 11.86 -9.43
C GLY A 77 8.34 10.66 -10.10
N THR A 78 8.52 9.46 -9.56
CA THR A 78 7.77 8.26 -9.97
C THR A 78 6.60 8.05 -9.00
N ILE A 79 5.39 7.97 -9.52
CA ILE A 79 4.18 7.74 -8.74
C ILE A 79 3.48 6.45 -9.20
N GLY A 80 2.62 5.90 -8.35
CA GLY A 80 1.81 4.72 -8.70
C GLY A 80 2.45 3.37 -8.42
N GLY A 81 3.78 3.28 -8.44
CA GLY A 81 4.48 2.05 -8.08
C GLY A 81 4.31 1.71 -6.61
N LEU A 82 4.06 0.43 -6.30
CA LEU A 82 3.89 -0.08 -4.95
C LEU A 82 5.01 -1.03 -4.58
N GLN A 83 5.45 -0.95 -3.32
CA GLN A 83 6.42 -1.86 -2.71
C GLN A 83 5.79 -2.48 -1.45
N TYR A 84 5.93 -3.80 -1.31
CA TYR A 84 5.69 -4.50 -0.05
C TYR A 84 7.04 -4.84 0.59
N ILE A 85 7.26 -4.38 1.80
CA ILE A 85 8.52 -4.59 2.53
C ILE A 85 8.25 -5.51 3.71
N GLU A 86 8.89 -6.67 3.73
CA GLU A 86 8.69 -7.68 4.77
C GLU A 86 9.26 -7.25 6.14
N GLY A 87 10.48 -6.71 6.13
CA GLY A 87 11.21 -6.33 7.34
C GLY A 87 11.18 -4.85 7.62
N ASP A 88 12.00 -4.44 8.58
CA ASP A 88 12.16 -3.04 8.95
C ASP A 88 12.82 -2.24 7.82
N PHE A 89 12.43 -0.97 7.65
CA PHE A 89 12.85 -0.17 6.51
C PHE A 89 12.87 1.33 6.81
N TRP A 90 13.41 2.09 5.87
CA TRP A 90 13.36 3.56 5.88
C TRP A 90 12.53 4.05 4.68
N PRO A 91 11.29 4.52 4.87
CA PRO A 91 10.55 5.19 3.80
C PRO A 91 11.15 6.59 3.58
N HIS A 92 11.66 6.84 2.36
CA HIS A 92 12.26 8.10 2.00
C HIS A 92 11.20 9.20 1.76
N ASN A 93 11.60 10.46 1.84
CA ASN A 93 10.70 11.61 1.66
C ASN A 93 10.04 11.70 0.27
N THR A 94 10.57 10.99 -0.73
CA THR A 94 9.99 10.87 -2.08
C THR A 94 8.88 9.83 -2.15
N SER A 95 8.58 9.13 -1.07
CA SER A 95 7.55 8.10 -0.97
C SER A 95 6.46 8.46 0.04
N LEU A 96 5.34 7.75 -0.05
CA LEU A 96 4.29 7.65 0.97
C LEU A 96 4.27 6.23 1.50
N TRP A 97 4.02 6.06 2.80
CA TRP A 97 3.96 4.75 3.43
C TRP A 97 2.73 4.63 4.32
N VAL A 98 2.21 3.43 4.46
CA VAL A 98 1.06 3.12 5.33
C VAL A 98 1.50 3.14 6.79
N THR A 99 0.97 4.09 7.56
CA THR A 99 1.37 4.31 8.96
C THR A 99 0.66 3.36 9.94
N SER A 100 -0.50 2.85 9.56
CA SER A 100 -1.25 1.88 10.34
C SER A 100 -2.11 1.03 9.43
N PHE A 101 -2.15 -0.26 9.67
CA PHE A 101 -3.07 -1.18 9.00
C PHE A 101 -4.44 -1.24 9.67
N ASN A 102 -4.62 -0.60 10.82
CA ASN A 102 -5.89 -0.53 11.57
C ASN A 102 -6.58 -1.89 11.69
N SER A 103 -5.83 -2.91 12.13
CA SER A 103 -6.25 -4.31 12.25
C SER A 103 -6.57 -5.02 10.92
N ASN A 104 -6.30 -4.40 9.78
CA ASN A 104 -6.41 -5.07 8.48
C ASN A 104 -5.14 -5.86 8.16
N GLU A 105 -5.30 -6.87 7.30
CA GLU A 105 -4.18 -7.70 6.84
C GLU A 105 -3.25 -6.91 5.89
N PRO A 106 -1.94 -6.81 6.16
CA PRO A 106 -1.02 -6.01 5.35
C PRO A 106 -0.97 -6.39 3.86
N LYS A 107 -1.03 -7.68 3.52
CA LYS A 107 -1.06 -8.12 2.12
C LYS A 107 -2.37 -7.75 1.43
N PHE A 108 -3.48 -7.81 2.13
CA PHE A 108 -4.74 -7.30 1.61
C PHE A 108 -4.66 -5.80 1.30
N ILE A 109 -4.10 -5.01 2.21
CA ILE A 109 -3.91 -3.56 2.01
C ILE A 109 -2.98 -3.28 0.83
N TYR A 110 -1.90 -4.04 0.65
CA TYR A 110 -1.03 -3.92 -0.52
C TYR A 110 -1.82 -4.09 -1.83
N TRP A 111 -2.60 -5.16 -1.95
CA TRP A 111 -3.41 -5.43 -3.14
C TRP A 111 -4.56 -4.45 -3.32
N LEU A 112 -5.15 -3.96 -2.22
CA LEU A 112 -6.15 -2.90 -2.26
C LEU A 112 -5.57 -1.62 -2.88
N TYR A 113 -4.41 -1.18 -2.42
CA TYR A 113 -3.71 -0.03 -3.02
C TYR A 113 -3.33 -0.29 -4.48
N SER A 114 -2.89 -1.49 -4.83
CA SER A 114 -2.57 -1.89 -6.20
C SER A 114 -3.77 -1.76 -7.15
N SER A 115 -4.97 -2.05 -6.67
CA SER A 115 -6.19 -1.97 -7.49
C SER A 115 -6.65 -0.55 -7.82
N LEU A 116 -6.12 0.46 -7.14
CA LEU A 116 -6.62 1.84 -7.24
C LEU A 116 -6.08 2.63 -8.43
N ASN A 117 -5.06 2.14 -9.14
CA ASN A 117 -4.36 2.92 -10.16
C ASN A 117 -3.95 4.31 -9.63
N LEU A 118 -2.98 4.33 -8.72
CA LEU A 118 -2.58 5.53 -7.97
C LEU A 118 -2.08 6.68 -8.87
N GLU A 119 -1.61 6.38 -10.08
CA GLU A 119 -1.14 7.39 -11.04
C GLU A 119 -2.24 8.43 -11.37
N ARG A 120 -3.50 8.03 -11.34
CA ARG A 120 -4.65 8.93 -11.60
C ARG A 120 -4.79 10.08 -10.61
N PHE A 121 -4.18 9.95 -9.41
CA PHE A 121 -4.17 10.99 -8.39
C PHE A 121 -2.95 11.89 -8.45
N GLY A 122 -2.11 11.70 -9.47
CA GLY A 122 -0.95 12.54 -9.70
C GLY A 122 -1.35 13.92 -10.19
N SER A 123 -0.65 14.94 -9.69
CA SER A 123 -0.79 16.33 -10.11
C SER A 123 0.58 16.93 -10.45
N GLY A 124 0.58 18.00 -11.24
CA GLY A 124 1.76 18.75 -11.60
C GLY A 124 2.14 18.63 -13.08
N SER A 125 2.53 19.74 -13.68
CA SER A 125 2.98 19.84 -15.07
C SER A 125 4.47 19.56 -15.28
N GLY A 126 5.22 19.39 -14.19
CA GLY A 126 6.65 19.08 -14.20
C GLY A 126 6.93 17.72 -13.53
N VAL A 127 7.27 17.72 -12.26
CA VAL A 127 7.49 16.50 -11.49
C VAL A 127 6.14 15.97 -10.98
N PRO A 128 5.70 14.77 -11.39
CA PRO A 128 4.47 14.18 -10.89
C PRO A 128 4.50 14.07 -9.37
N THR A 129 3.41 14.46 -8.71
CA THR A 129 3.29 14.38 -7.25
C THR A 129 1.94 13.76 -6.89
N LEU A 130 1.97 12.73 -6.05
CA LEU A 130 0.78 12.06 -5.54
C LEU A 130 0.22 12.82 -4.33
N ASN A 131 -1.02 13.29 -4.45
CA ASN A 131 -1.73 13.90 -3.35
C ASN A 131 -2.40 12.82 -2.48
N ARG A 132 -1.87 12.61 -1.28
CA ARG A 132 -2.42 11.60 -0.36
C ARG A 132 -3.87 11.86 0.05
N ASN A 133 -4.32 13.12 0.10
CA ASN A 133 -5.68 13.43 0.54
C ASN A 133 -6.71 12.93 -0.48
N ASP A 134 -6.41 13.05 -1.78
CA ASP A 134 -7.28 12.53 -2.84
C ASP A 134 -7.38 11.00 -2.78
N VAL A 135 -6.28 10.34 -2.39
CA VAL A 135 -6.24 8.89 -2.16
C VAL A 135 -7.02 8.51 -0.89
N HIS A 136 -6.83 9.25 0.20
CA HIS A 136 -7.53 9.01 1.47
C HIS A 136 -9.05 9.14 1.37
N ASP A 137 -9.54 10.03 0.50
CA ASP A 137 -10.98 10.27 0.31
C ASP A 137 -11.68 9.21 -0.55
N GLN A 138 -10.92 8.26 -1.13
CA GLN A 138 -11.52 7.18 -1.89
C GLN A 138 -12.37 6.27 -1.01
N LEU A 139 -13.61 6.04 -1.45
CA LEU A 139 -14.49 5.07 -0.83
C LEU A 139 -14.18 3.67 -1.38
N ILE A 140 -13.90 2.75 -0.49
CA ILE A 140 -13.51 1.37 -0.79
C ILE A 140 -14.38 0.38 -0.04
N GLY A 141 -14.60 -0.80 -0.61
CA GLY A 141 -15.19 -1.94 0.09
C GLY A 141 -14.13 -2.75 0.81
N VAL A 142 -14.34 -3.04 2.08
CA VAL A 142 -13.40 -3.80 2.92
C VAL A 142 -14.14 -4.98 3.57
N PRO A 143 -13.64 -6.23 3.44
CA PRO A 143 -14.15 -7.35 4.20
C PRO A 143 -13.97 -7.11 5.70
N CYS A 144 -15.02 -7.29 6.49
CA CYS A 144 -14.93 -7.21 7.95
C CYS A 144 -14.17 -8.40 8.55
N ASN A 145 -14.17 -9.53 7.84
CA ASN A 145 -13.54 -10.77 8.29
C ASN A 145 -12.06 -10.80 7.87
N ILE A 146 -11.16 -10.83 8.87
CA ILE A 146 -9.72 -10.85 8.63
C ILE A 146 -9.24 -12.13 7.90
N ALA A 147 -9.92 -13.26 8.09
CA ALA A 147 -9.60 -14.48 7.36
C ALA A 147 -9.91 -14.35 5.87
N GLU A 148 -10.95 -13.61 5.51
CA GLU A 148 -11.25 -13.28 4.11
C GLU A 148 -10.18 -12.37 3.53
N GLN A 149 -9.77 -11.33 4.25
CA GLN A 149 -8.67 -10.46 3.83
C GLN A 149 -7.37 -11.23 3.57
N ARG A 150 -7.00 -12.15 4.48
CA ARG A 150 -5.84 -13.05 4.31
C ARG A 150 -5.95 -13.89 3.05
N ARG A 151 -7.13 -14.44 2.80
CA ARG A 151 -7.36 -15.30 1.62
C ARG A 151 -7.27 -14.50 0.33
N ILE A 152 -7.78 -13.28 0.30
CA ILE A 152 -7.66 -12.37 -0.84
C ILE A 152 -6.18 -12.01 -1.09
N GLY A 153 -5.46 -11.60 -0.06
CA GLY A 153 -4.03 -11.27 -0.16
C GLY A 153 -3.19 -12.43 -0.68
N ALA A 154 -3.37 -13.62 -0.11
CA ALA A 154 -2.66 -14.83 -0.54
C ALA A 154 -3.00 -15.25 -1.98
N PHE A 155 -4.25 -15.07 -2.40
CA PHE A 155 -4.67 -15.37 -3.77
C PHE A 155 -3.94 -14.48 -4.78
N PHE A 156 -3.89 -13.17 -4.55
CA PHE A 156 -3.22 -12.25 -5.46
C PHE A 156 -1.70 -12.41 -5.43
N ASP A 157 -1.08 -12.69 -4.28
CA ASP A 157 0.34 -13.03 -4.18
C ASP A 157 0.69 -14.25 -5.05
N ARG A 158 -0.16 -15.28 -5.00
CA ARG A 158 0.03 -16.49 -5.82
C ARG A 158 -0.16 -16.20 -7.31
N LEU A 159 -1.17 -15.43 -7.66
CA LEU A 159 -1.44 -15.05 -9.04
C LEU A 159 -0.28 -14.26 -9.64
N ASP A 160 0.22 -13.26 -8.91
CA ASP A 160 1.38 -12.45 -9.32
C ASP A 160 2.63 -13.31 -9.52
N SER A 161 2.88 -14.25 -8.60
CA SER A 161 3.99 -15.21 -8.71
C SER A 161 3.89 -16.06 -9.98
N LEU A 162 2.70 -16.53 -10.32
CA LEU A 162 2.47 -17.34 -11.53
C LEU A 162 2.67 -16.51 -12.81
N ILE A 163 2.20 -15.27 -12.84
CA ILE A 163 2.39 -14.34 -13.96
C ILE A 163 3.88 -14.08 -14.16
N THR A 164 4.61 -13.75 -13.09
CA THR A 164 6.05 -13.49 -13.13
C THR A 164 6.84 -14.69 -13.64
N LEU A 165 6.51 -15.91 -13.17
CA LEU A 165 7.14 -17.15 -13.65
C LEU A 165 6.86 -17.40 -15.13
N HIS A 166 5.65 -17.09 -15.60
CA HIS A 166 5.30 -17.24 -17.01
C HIS A 166 6.09 -16.27 -17.89
N GLN A 167 6.17 -15.00 -17.48
CA GLN A 167 6.91 -13.96 -18.21
C GLN A 167 8.42 -14.24 -18.33
N ARG A 168 9.02 -14.95 -17.35
CA ARG A 168 10.45 -15.33 -17.39
C ARG A 168 10.77 -16.47 -18.35
N LYS A 169 9.75 -17.17 -18.87
CA LYS A 169 9.95 -18.29 -19.81
C LYS A 169 10.01 -17.85 -21.27
N TYR A 170 9.70 -16.60 -21.55
CA TYR A 170 9.71 -15.98 -22.88
C TYR A 170 10.63 -14.74 -22.86
#